data_7f1b5b32b34e3740ea52304923916dfc
#
_entry.id   7f1b5b32b34e3740ea52304923916dfc
#
_cell.length_a   1.000
_cell.length_b   1.000
_cell.length_c   1.000
_cell.angle_alpha   90.00
_cell.angle_beta   90.00
_cell.angle_gamma   90.00
#
_symmetry.space_group_name_H-M   'P 1'
#
loop_
_entity.id
_entity.type
_entity.pdbx_description
1 polymer ?
#
loop_
_entity_poly.entity_id
_entity_poly.type
_entity_poly.pdbx_seq_one_letter_code
_entity_poly.pdbx_strand_id
1 'polypeptide(L)'
;YSDVAEVYQWKAFPGKSAEMMESMAKAAAIHTKQGAHVSIDAHNVGSTQLVNYVLRWDDGASYAATKDAQTNSEEWVEFWAESSANPSGEMMASFQGGNVDQSVMASDFDGSYVYSVSVWEVQPGKALELIQRFQTAEKILEDAGARVEIYQGGWGSVNEFHYVLMYENWAALNASFTKMGPGSDWAEYMVNSAQQEIIATQTSYFTAQTIGQ
;
A
#
# COMPACT_ATOMS: atom_id res chain seq x y z
N TYR A 1 9.10 10.10 9.12
CA TYR A 1 8.01 9.71 8.25
C TYR A 1 6.70 9.94 8.99
N SER A 2 5.71 10.52 8.32
CA SER A 2 4.31 10.43 8.65
C SER A 2 3.71 9.25 7.89
N ASP A 3 2.54 8.78 8.30
CA ASP A 3 1.89 7.61 7.74
C ASP A 3 2.88 6.45 7.50
N VAL A 4 3.38 5.90 8.60
CA VAL A 4 4.19 4.67 8.57
C VAL A 4 3.26 3.50 8.26
N ALA A 5 3.54 2.77 7.20
CA ALA A 5 2.75 1.62 6.79
C ALA A 5 3.56 0.32 6.85
N GLU A 6 2.97 -0.73 7.40
CA GLU A 6 3.42 -2.11 7.23
C GLU A 6 2.42 -2.86 6.36
N VAL A 7 2.92 -3.58 5.40
CA VAL A 7 2.12 -4.40 4.49
C VAL A 7 2.54 -5.86 4.63
N TYR A 8 1.58 -6.72 4.87
CA TYR A 8 1.75 -8.16 4.93
C TYR A 8 0.93 -8.78 3.80
N GLN A 9 1.60 -9.36 2.83
CA GLN A 9 0.96 -9.98 1.66
C GLN A 9 0.71 -11.45 1.94
N TRP A 10 -0.54 -11.84 1.87
CA TRP A 10 -1.00 -13.20 2.16
C TRP A 10 -1.63 -13.87 0.95
N LYS A 11 -1.45 -15.16 0.87
CA LYS A 11 -2.13 -16.03 -0.10
C LYS A 11 -2.90 -17.11 0.64
N ALA A 12 -4.20 -17.17 0.39
CA ALA A 12 -5.02 -18.24 0.97
C ALA A 12 -4.63 -19.60 0.42
N PHE A 13 -4.66 -20.62 1.25
CA PHE A 13 -4.61 -22.00 0.77
C PHE A 13 -5.86 -22.32 -0.05
N PRO A 14 -5.80 -23.28 -0.99
CA PRO A 14 -6.95 -23.69 -1.79
C PRO A 14 -8.18 -23.98 -0.93
N GLY A 15 -9.29 -23.28 -1.21
CA GLY A 15 -10.55 -23.43 -0.47
C GLY A 15 -10.60 -22.72 0.91
N LYS A 16 -9.55 -21.99 1.32
CA LYS A 16 -9.42 -21.38 2.65
C LYS A 16 -9.57 -19.87 2.68
N SER A 17 -10.02 -19.25 1.59
CA SER A 17 -10.12 -17.78 1.50
C SER A 17 -11.04 -17.18 2.56
N ALA A 18 -12.20 -17.79 2.83
CA ALA A 18 -13.13 -17.30 3.84
C ALA A 18 -12.55 -17.37 5.25
N GLU A 19 -11.87 -18.47 5.59
CA GLU A 19 -11.22 -18.66 6.89
C GLU A 19 -10.04 -17.69 7.07
N MET A 20 -9.29 -17.42 6.00
CA MET A 20 -8.21 -16.42 6.04
C MET A 20 -8.79 -15.02 6.30
N MET A 21 -9.88 -14.64 5.63
CA MET A 21 -10.54 -13.35 5.86
C MET A 21 -11.08 -13.21 7.28
N GLU A 22 -11.67 -14.27 7.84
CA GLU A 22 -12.13 -14.28 9.24
C GLU A 22 -10.95 -14.10 10.22
N SER A 23 -9.83 -14.77 9.97
CA SER A 23 -8.60 -14.62 10.77
C SER A 23 -8.05 -13.20 10.68
N MET A 24 -8.01 -12.61 9.48
CA MET A 24 -7.59 -11.22 9.30
C MET A 24 -8.50 -10.23 10.02
N ALA A 25 -9.81 -10.44 10.01
CA ALA A 25 -10.74 -9.58 10.72
C ALA A 25 -10.54 -9.65 12.26
N LYS A 26 -10.24 -10.83 12.81
CA LYS A 26 -9.87 -10.99 14.24
C LYS A 26 -8.57 -10.23 14.55
N ALA A 27 -7.54 -10.39 13.71
CA ALA A 27 -6.28 -9.66 13.87
C ALA A 27 -6.48 -8.15 13.79
N ALA A 28 -7.32 -7.67 12.87
CA ALA A 28 -7.63 -6.26 12.70
C ALA A 28 -8.25 -5.66 13.97
N ALA A 29 -9.19 -6.36 14.59
CA ALA A 29 -9.81 -5.93 15.85
C ALA A 29 -8.77 -5.77 16.98
N ILE A 30 -7.77 -6.65 17.06
CA ILE A 30 -6.68 -6.57 18.05
C ILE A 30 -5.78 -5.38 17.75
N HIS A 31 -5.32 -5.23 16.50
CA HIS A 31 -4.42 -4.14 16.12
C HIS A 31 -5.06 -2.76 16.26
N THR A 32 -6.36 -2.63 15.94
CA THR A 32 -7.11 -1.38 16.13
C THR A 32 -7.19 -0.99 17.60
N LYS A 33 -7.41 -1.92 18.51
CA LYS A 33 -7.35 -1.67 19.96
C LYS A 33 -5.96 -1.21 20.42
N GLN A 34 -4.92 -1.64 19.71
CA GLN A 34 -3.53 -1.29 20.00
C GLN A 34 -3.08 0.02 19.32
N GLY A 35 -3.97 0.69 18.59
CA GLY A 35 -3.74 2.01 17.99
C GLY A 35 -3.26 2.02 16.55
N ALA A 36 -3.36 0.91 15.82
CA ALA A 36 -3.13 0.88 14.38
C ALA A 36 -4.42 1.16 13.60
N HIS A 37 -4.30 1.86 12.47
CA HIS A 37 -5.32 1.86 11.41
C HIS A 37 -5.10 0.63 10.53
N VAL A 38 -6.15 -0.12 10.27
CA VAL A 38 -6.05 -1.40 9.55
C VAL A 38 -6.88 -1.36 8.28
N SER A 39 -6.32 -1.81 7.17
CA SER A 39 -7.10 -2.17 5.98
C SER A 39 -6.73 -3.56 5.48
N ILE A 40 -7.72 -4.22 4.86
CA ILE A 40 -7.56 -5.52 4.21
C ILE A 40 -7.92 -5.31 2.74
N ASP A 41 -6.97 -5.53 1.85
CA ASP A 41 -7.09 -5.15 0.46
C ASP A 41 -6.83 -6.35 -0.45
N ALA A 42 -7.81 -6.71 -1.27
CA ALA A 42 -7.66 -7.79 -2.24
C ALA A 42 -7.02 -7.29 -3.53
N HIS A 43 -5.99 -7.98 -4.01
CA HIS A 43 -5.42 -7.76 -5.33
C HIS A 43 -6.38 -8.24 -6.41
N ASN A 44 -6.48 -7.46 -7.50
CA ASN A 44 -7.34 -7.79 -8.64
C ASN A 44 -6.50 -8.21 -9.85
N VAL A 45 -6.03 -7.25 -10.65
CA VAL A 45 -5.27 -7.49 -11.87
C VAL A 45 -3.80 -7.15 -11.68
N GLY A 46 -2.92 -7.93 -12.29
CA GLY A 46 -1.46 -7.72 -12.21
C GLY A 46 -0.79 -8.46 -11.06
N SER A 47 -1.51 -9.30 -10.34
CA SER A 47 -1.02 -10.05 -9.19
C SER A 47 -1.61 -11.47 -9.13
N THR A 48 -1.11 -12.30 -8.22
CA THR A 48 -1.46 -13.72 -8.05
C THR A 48 -2.47 -13.95 -6.92
N GLN A 49 -3.57 -13.20 -6.89
CA GLN A 49 -4.62 -13.35 -5.88
C GLN A 49 -4.12 -13.17 -4.43
N LEU A 50 -3.27 -12.17 -4.22
CA LEU A 50 -2.81 -11.82 -2.90
C LEU A 50 -3.85 -10.96 -2.16
N VAL A 51 -3.79 -11.01 -0.84
CA VAL A 51 -4.49 -10.08 0.05
C VAL A 51 -3.44 -9.35 0.86
N ASN A 52 -3.47 -8.02 0.82
CA ASN A 52 -2.66 -7.18 1.69
C ASN A 52 -3.40 -6.97 3.00
N TYR A 53 -2.73 -7.24 4.08
CA TYR A 53 -3.10 -6.80 5.41
C TYR A 53 -2.22 -5.60 5.74
N VAL A 54 -2.80 -4.42 5.84
CA VAL A 54 -2.08 -3.15 5.96
C VAL A 54 -2.32 -2.55 7.34
N LEU A 55 -1.24 -2.22 8.02
CA LEU A 55 -1.24 -1.48 9.27
C LEU A 55 -0.63 -0.10 9.02
N ARG A 56 -1.26 0.95 9.56
CA ARG A 56 -0.79 2.33 9.42
C ARG A 56 -0.78 3.05 10.75
N TRP A 57 0.16 3.98 10.88
CA TRP A 57 0.32 4.85 12.04
C TRP A 57 0.70 6.25 11.59
N ASP A 58 0.24 7.26 12.31
CA ASP A 58 0.52 8.66 11.99
C ASP A 58 2.01 8.99 12.01
N ASP A 59 2.77 8.31 12.88
CA ASP A 59 4.20 8.55 13.05
C ASP A 59 4.94 7.35 13.67
N GLY A 60 6.27 7.47 13.77
CA GLY A 60 7.12 6.44 14.37
C GLY A 60 6.88 6.22 15.88
N ALA A 61 6.36 7.21 16.61
CA ALA A 61 6.07 7.06 18.04
C ALA A 61 4.81 6.21 18.25
N SER A 62 3.76 6.47 17.49
CA SER A 62 2.53 5.66 17.46
C SER A 62 2.82 4.22 17.03
N TYR A 63 3.65 4.06 16.00
CA TYR A 63 4.14 2.75 15.56
C TYR A 63 4.82 1.98 16.70
N ALA A 64 5.80 2.60 17.37
CA ALA A 64 6.54 1.97 18.45
C ALA A 64 5.62 1.59 19.62
N ALA A 65 4.70 2.47 20.01
CA ALA A 65 3.74 2.20 21.08
C ALA A 65 2.85 0.99 20.78
N THR A 66 2.38 0.85 19.53
CA THR A 66 1.61 -0.33 19.10
C THR A 66 2.45 -1.60 19.14
N LYS A 67 3.72 -1.56 18.70
CA LYS A 67 4.62 -2.73 18.77
C LYS A 67 4.89 -3.18 20.21
N ASP A 68 5.08 -2.24 21.13
CA ASP A 68 5.24 -2.54 22.54
C ASP A 68 3.96 -3.14 23.14
N ALA A 69 2.79 -2.60 22.82
CA ALA A 69 1.50 -3.12 23.24
C ALA A 69 1.26 -4.56 22.71
N GLN A 70 1.58 -4.80 21.45
CA GLN A 70 1.47 -6.11 20.81
C GLN A 70 2.37 -7.16 21.47
N THR A 71 3.62 -6.80 21.80
CA THR A 71 4.59 -7.69 22.45
C THR A 71 4.09 -8.18 23.81
N ASN A 72 3.31 -7.37 24.52
CA ASN A 72 2.79 -7.67 25.86
C ASN A 72 1.30 -8.13 25.85
N SER A 73 0.72 -8.38 24.69
CA SER A 73 -0.70 -8.71 24.54
C SER A 73 -0.93 -10.21 24.63
N GLU A 74 -1.61 -10.67 25.70
CA GLU A 74 -2.09 -12.04 25.81
C GLU A 74 -3.05 -12.40 24.67
N GLU A 75 -3.99 -11.49 24.33
CA GLU A 75 -4.95 -11.65 23.22
C GLU A 75 -4.22 -11.91 21.88
N TRP A 76 -3.10 -11.22 21.63
CA TRP A 76 -2.30 -11.42 20.43
C TRP A 76 -1.57 -12.78 20.43
N VAL A 77 -1.04 -13.19 21.57
CA VAL A 77 -0.38 -14.50 21.73
C VAL A 77 -1.38 -15.64 21.52
N GLU A 78 -2.59 -15.54 22.09
CA GLU A 78 -3.66 -16.52 21.91
C GLU A 78 -4.12 -16.60 20.45
N PHE A 79 -4.32 -15.44 19.78
CA PHE A 79 -4.64 -15.37 18.35
C PHE A 79 -3.60 -16.10 17.50
N TRP A 80 -2.32 -15.87 17.76
CA TRP A 80 -1.24 -16.54 17.01
C TRP A 80 -1.20 -18.04 17.26
N ALA A 81 -1.43 -18.48 18.48
CA ALA A 81 -1.48 -19.90 18.82
C ALA A 81 -2.65 -20.60 18.07
N GLU A 82 -3.82 -19.99 18.04
CA GLU A 82 -5.00 -20.51 17.31
C GLU A 82 -4.74 -20.54 15.78
N SER A 83 -4.26 -19.44 15.21
CA SER A 83 -4.01 -19.31 13.78
C SER A 83 -2.90 -20.26 13.29
N SER A 84 -1.88 -20.48 14.11
CA SER A 84 -0.79 -21.40 13.81
C SER A 84 -1.23 -22.87 13.86
N ALA A 85 -2.18 -23.20 14.72
CA ALA A 85 -2.73 -24.56 14.80
C ALA A 85 -3.62 -24.91 13.59
N ASN A 86 -4.26 -23.90 12.98
CA ASN A 86 -5.18 -24.07 11.86
C ASN A 86 -4.88 -23.03 10.76
N PRO A 87 -3.76 -23.15 10.04
CA PRO A 87 -3.36 -22.16 9.06
C PRO A 87 -4.32 -22.12 7.86
N SER A 88 -4.75 -20.93 7.47
CA SER A 88 -5.65 -20.70 6.33
C SER A 88 -4.95 -20.10 5.12
N GLY A 89 -3.71 -19.68 5.27
CA GLY A 89 -2.90 -19.09 4.21
C GLY A 89 -1.43 -19.03 4.60
N GLU A 90 -0.63 -18.51 3.68
CA GLU A 90 0.80 -18.28 3.86
C GLU A 90 1.15 -16.81 3.60
N MET A 91 2.09 -16.28 4.36
CA MET A 91 2.64 -14.95 4.13
C MET A 91 3.67 -15.00 3.01
N MET A 92 3.41 -14.28 1.94
CA MET A 92 4.26 -14.24 0.75
C MET A 92 5.36 -13.19 0.84
N ALA A 93 5.07 -12.06 1.47
CA ALA A 93 6.01 -10.97 1.69
C ALA A 93 5.53 -10.08 2.84
N SER A 94 6.46 -9.33 3.42
CA SER A 94 6.15 -8.23 4.32
C SER A 94 7.16 -7.11 4.12
N PHE A 95 6.69 -5.88 4.19
CA PHE A 95 7.56 -4.70 4.06
C PHE A 95 6.95 -3.51 4.80
N GLN A 96 7.82 -2.56 5.11
CA GLN A 96 7.46 -1.29 5.72
C GLN A 96 7.84 -0.17 4.77
N GLY A 97 7.06 0.89 4.77
CA GLY A 97 7.36 2.15 4.09
C GLY A 97 6.84 3.34 4.88
N GLY A 98 7.32 4.52 4.53
CA GLY A 98 6.80 5.77 5.04
C GLY A 98 6.38 6.68 3.89
N ASN A 99 5.31 7.43 4.09
CA ASN A 99 4.85 8.40 3.11
C ASN A 99 5.87 9.53 2.95
N VAL A 100 6.10 9.93 1.71
CA VAL A 100 7.00 11.06 1.39
C VAL A 100 6.36 12.39 1.78
N ASP A 101 5.03 12.48 1.68
CA ASP A 101 4.28 13.64 2.18
C ASP A 101 4.08 13.54 3.70
N GLN A 102 4.67 14.48 4.41
CA GLN A 102 4.63 14.51 5.88
C GLN A 102 3.31 15.04 6.45
N SER A 103 2.39 15.49 5.63
CA SER A 103 1.05 15.96 6.05
C SER A 103 -0.01 14.85 6.06
N VAL A 104 0.27 13.71 5.43
CA VAL A 104 -0.65 12.57 5.37
C VAL A 104 -0.71 11.85 6.71
N MET A 105 -1.92 11.54 7.17
CA MET A 105 -2.20 10.84 8.41
C MET A 105 -2.78 9.45 8.12
N ALA A 106 -2.58 8.51 9.03
CA ALA A 106 -3.13 7.16 8.88
C ALA A 106 -4.66 7.14 8.74
N SER A 107 -5.35 8.06 9.43
CA SER A 107 -6.80 8.25 9.34
C SER A 107 -7.31 8.72 7.97
N ASP A 108 -6.44 9.28 7.13
CA ASP A 108 -6.81 9.70 5.78
C ASP A 108 -7.12 8.51 4.87
N PHE A 109 -6.79 7.30 5.33
CA PHE A 109 -7.06 6.04 4.63
C PHE A 109 -8.25 5.27 5.19
N ASP A 110 -8.96 5.84 6.15
CA ASP A 110 -10.22 5.28 6.65
C ASP A 110 -11.27 5.37 5.53
N GLY A 111 -11.74 4.23 5.05
CA GLY A 111 -12.69 4.14 3.94
C GLY A 111 -12.33 3.07 2.92
N SER A 112 -13.18 2.90 1.92
CA SER A 112 -12.98 1.90 0.87
C SER A 112 -12.45 2.57 -0.38
N TYR A 113 -11.38 2.03 -0.93
CA TYR A 113 -10.73 2.54 -2.13
C TYR A 113 -10.51 1.43 -3.15
N VAL A 114 -10.49 1.84 -4.41
CA VAL A 114 -9.88 1.10 -5.52
C VAL A 114 -8.57 1.80 -5.84
N TYR A 115 -7.49 1.06 -5.99
CA TYR A 115 -6.21 1.68 -6.23
C TYR A 115 -5.30 0.84 -7.14
N SER A 116 -4.34 1.50 -7.76
CA SER A 116 -3.23 0.84 -8.43
C SER A 116 -1.92 1.16 -7.72
N VAL A 117 -1.03 0.19 -7.70
CA VAL A 117 0.32 0.35 -7.14
C VAL A 117 1.33 0.03 -8.23
N SER A 118 2.23 0.96 -8.49
CA SER A 118 3.46 0.67 -9.22
C SER A 118 4.65 0.70 -8.27
N VAL A 119 5.41 -0.39 -8.29
CA VAL A 119 6.62 -0.55 -7.47
C VAL A 119 7.83 -0.25 -8.34
N TRP A 120 8.72 0.61 -7.85
CA TRP A 120 9.89 1.07 -8.56
C TRP A 120 11.15 0.81 -7.75
N GLU A 121 12.10 0.13 -8.36
CA GLU A 121 13.46 0.00 -7.81
C GLU A 121 14.32 1.16 -8.34
N VAL A 122 14.80 1.99 -7.41
CA VAL A 122 15.62 3.18 -7.71
C VAL A 122 17.08 2.83 -7.75
N GLN A 123 17.82 3.44 -8.70
CA GLN A 123 19.28 3.32 -8.75
C GLN A 123 19.95 4.01 -7.55
N PRO A 124 21.09 3.50 -7.07
CA PRO A 124 21.84 4.11 -5.97
C PRO A 124 22.11 5.60 -6.20
N GLY A 125 21.79 6.43 -5.21
CA GLY A 125 21.98 7.89 -5.26
C GLY A 125 20.92 8.67 -6.03
N LYS A 126 19.90 8.01 -6.60
CA LYS A 126 18.85 8.64 -7.42
C LYS A 126 17.50 8.83 -6.70
N ALA A 127 17.42 8.49 -5.41
CA ALA A 127 16.15 8.54 -4.66
C ALA A 127 15.48 9.93 -4.66
N LEU A 128 16.23 11.00 -4.40
CA LEU A 128 15.68 12.36 -4.40
C LEU A 128 15.22 12.80 -5.79
N GLU A 129 15.95 12.43 -6.84
CA GLU A 129 15.56 12.72 -8.22
C GLU A 129 14.26 11.98 -8.59
N LEU A 130 14.12 10.72 -8.17
CA LEU A 130 12.89 9.95 -8.39
C LEU A 130 11.68 10.57 -7.66
N ILE A 131 11.85 10.97 -6.41
CA ILE A 131 10.79 11.67 -5.65
C ILE A 131 10.33 12.93 -6.41
N GLN A 132 11.25 13.74 -6.91
CA GLN A 132 10.91 14.96 -7.66
C GLN A 132 10.13 14.65 -8.95
N ARG A 133 10.51 13.58 -9.66
CA ARG A 133 9.77 13.12 -10.84
C ARG A 133 8.38 12.64 -10.50
N PHE A 134 8.24 11.90 -9.41
CA PHE A 134 6.95 11.43 -8.91
C PHE A 134 6.05 12.59 -8.49
N GLN A 135 6.57 13.59 -7.77
CA GLN A 135 5.82 14.77 -7.38
C GLN A 135 5.38 15.62 -8.59
N THR A 136 6.15 15.62 -9.67
CA THR A 136 5.73 16.25 -10.93
C THR A 136 4.58 15.48 -11.58
N ALA A 137 4.64 14.16 -11.58
CA ALA A 137 3.58 13.29 -12.09
C ALA A 137 2.30 13.37 -11.22
N GLU A 138 2.46 13.40 -9.90
CA GLU A 138 1.41 13.50 -8.89
C GLU A 138 0.43 14.63 -9.21
N LYS A 139 0.93 15.85 -9.41
CA LYS A 139 0.08 17.01 -9.72
C LYS A 139 -0.79 16.81 -10.96
N ILE A 140 -0.24 16.19 -12.01
CA ILE A 140 -0.98 15.92 -13.25
C ILE A 140 -2.06 14.85 -13.01
N LEU A 141 -1.74 13.83 -12.22
CA LEU A 141 -2.64 12.73 -11.93
C LEU A 141 -3.76 13.15 -10.96
N GLU A 142 -3.48 14.04 -10.02
CA GLU A 142 -4.48 14.64 -9.14
C GLU A 142 -5.47 15.52 -9.92
N ASP A 143 -4.99 16.32 -10.88
CA ASP A 143 -5.84 17.09 -11.79
C ASP A 143 -6.72 16.17 -12.67
N ALA A 144 -6.27 14.96 -12.94
CA ALA A 144 -7.05 13.92 -13.59
C ALA A 144 -8.07 13.24 -12.65
N GLY A 145 -7.96 13.41 -11.33
CA GLY A 145 -8.89 12.92 -10.32
C GLY A 145 -8.41 11.74 -9.50
N ALA A 146 -7.12 11.40 -9.54
CA ALA A 146 -6.52 10.46 -8.62
C ALA A 146 -6.22 11.13 -7.27
N ARG A 147 -6.21 10.38 -6.19
CA ARG A 147 -5.43 10.70 -5.01
C ARG A 147 -4.10 9.95 -5.16
N VAL A 148 -2.99 10.66 -5.02
CA VAL A 148 -1.66 10.08 -5.22
C VAL A 148 -0.93 9.96 -3.90
N GLU A 149 -0.33 8.80 -3.64
CA GLU A 149 0.49 8.56 -2.46
C GLU A 149 1.83 7.96 -2.88
N ILE A 150 2.90 8.44 -2.28
CA ILE A 150 4.26 8.01 -2.58
C ILE A 150 4.91 7.48 -1.32
N TYR A 151 5.21 6.18 -1.29
CA TYR A 151 5.89 5.55 -0.17
C TYR A 151 7.34 5.25 -0.53
N GLN A 152 8.24 5.66 0.35
CA GLN A 152 9.63 5.20 0.32
C GLN A 152 9.74 3.93 1.17
N GLY A 153 10.28 2.88 0.59
CA GLY A 153 10.49 1.60 1.26
C GLY A 153 11.54 1.65 2.35
N GLY A 154 11.28 0.91 3.41
CA GLY A 154 12.15 0.67 4.54
C GLY A 154 12.51 -0.80 4.66
N TRP A 155 12.17 -1.41 5.79
CA TRP A 155 12.43 -2.84 6.02
C TRP A 155 11.64 -3.71 5.02
N GLY A 156 12.33 -4.65 4.39
CA GLY A 156 11.75 -5.57 3.41
C GLY A 156 11.57 -4.98 2.01
N SER A 157 11.82 -3.68 1.80
CA SER A 157 11.65 -3.00 0.52
C SER A 157 12.74 -1.93 0.25
N VAL A 158 13.99 -2.29 0.53
CA VAL A 158 15.15 -1.39 0.36
C VAL A 158 15.29 -0.95 -1.09
N ASN A 159 15.49 0.36 -1.31
CA ASN A 159 15.56 1.02 -2.62
C ASN A 159 14.26 0.94 -3.44
N GLU A 160 13.16 0.58 -2.85
CA GLU A 160 11.86 0.59 -3.52
C GLU A 160 11.06 1.85 -3.20
N PHE A 161 10.26 2.25 -4.18
CA PHE A 161 9.20 3.24 -4.04
C PHE A 161 7.88 2.64 -4.52
N HIS A 162 6.83 2.86 -3.76
CA HIS A 162 5.49 2.48 -4.13
C HIS A 162 4.71 3.74 -4.51
N TYR A 163 4.33 3.85 -5.76
CA TYR A 163 3.53 4.94 -6.30
C TYR A 163 2.09 4.46 -6.41
N VAL A 164 1.20 5.04 -5.62
CA VAL A 164 -0.17 4.57 -5.43
C VAL A 164 -1.14 5.59 -5.98
N LEU A 165 -2.05 5.17 -6.87
CA LEU A 165 -3.16 5.97 -7.35
C LEU A 165 -4.45 5.44 -6.74
N MET A 166 -5.13 6.23 -5.92
CA MET A 166 -6.33 5.84 -5.19
C MET A 166 -7.56 6.56 -5.74
N TYR A 167 -8.68 5.84 -5.73
CA TYR A 167 -9.97 6.29 -6.23
C TYR A 167 -11.09 5.78 -5.33
N GLU A 168 -12.20 6.50 -5.23
CA GLU A 168 -13.37 6.08 -4.45
C GLU A 168 -14.01 4.78 -4.98
N ASN A 169 -13.92 4.54 -6.28
CA ASN A 169 -14.52 3.38 -6.95
C ASN A 169 -13.97 3.19 -8.38
N TRP A 170 -14.33 2.09 -9.02
CA TRP A 170 -13.91 1.75 -10.38
C TRP A 170 -14.39 2.77 -11.44
N ALA A 171 -15.53 3.43 -11.23
CA ALA A 171 -16.00 4.45 -12.14
C ALA A 171 -15.11 5.70 -12.10
N ALA A 172 -14.69 6.13 -10.92
CA ALA A 172 -13.74 7.24 -10.72
C ALA A 172 -12.38 6.92 -11.35
N LEU A 173 -11.87 5.70 -11.16
CA LEU A 173 -10.64 5.23 -11.80
C LEU A 173 -10.76 5.32 -13.34
N ASN A 174 -11.84 4.80 -13.92
CA ASN A 174 -12.06 4.84 -15.37
C ASN A 174 -12.17 6.29 -15.90
N ALA A 175 -12.85 7.17 -15.17
CA ALA A 175 -12.96 8.58 -15.53
C ALA A 175 -11.59 9.28 -15.54
N SER A 176 -10.73 8.98 -14.55
CA SER A 176 -9.35 9.48 -14.49
C SER A 176 -8.52 8.99 -15.68
N PHE A 177 -8.56 7.70 -15.99
CA PHE A 177 -7.85 7.13 -17.14
C PHE A 177 -8.31 7.72 -18.47
N THR A 178 -9.58 8.06 -18.60
CA THR A 178 -10.11 8.75 -19.79
C THR A 178 -9.48 10.14 -19.96
N LYS A 179 -9.27 10.87 -18.86
CA LYS A 179 -8.61 12.19 -18.88
C LYS A 179 -7.12 12.10 -19.21
N MET A 180 -6.47 10.97 -18.91
CA MET A 180 -5.05 10.73 -19.20
C MET A 180 -4.77 10.23 -20.64
N GLY A 181 -5.77 10.24 -21.49
CA GLY A 181 -5.69 9.78 -22.89
C GLY A 181 -4.81 10.67 -23.79
N PRO A 182 -4.73 10.32 -25.09
CA PRO A 182 -3.93 11.08 -26.06
C PRO A 182 -4.28 12.57 -26.08
N GLY A 183 -3.23 13.42 -26.05
CA GLY A 183 -3.37 14.89 -26.05
C GLY A 183 -3.59 15.50 -24.66
N SER A 184 -3.52 14.72 -23.59
CA SER A 184 -3.54 15.20 -22.22
C SER A 184 -2.15 15.61 -21.73
N ASP A 185 -2.09 16.35 -20.64
CA ASP A 185 -0.85 16.71 -19.94
C ASP A 185 -0.10 15.45 -19.48
N TRP A 186 -0.81 14.38 -19.11
CA TRP A 186 -0.22 13.09 -18.80
C TRP A 186 0.49 12.45 -19.99
N ALA A 187 -0.14 12.48 -21.18
CA ALA A 187 0.46 11.94 -22.40
C ALA A 187 1.72 12.73 -22.78
N GLU A 188 1.73 14.05 -22.63
CA GLU A 188 2.89 14.90 -22.84
C GLU A 188 3.99 14.60 -21.83
N TYR A 189 3.65 14.49 -20.54
CA TYR A 189 4.58 14.10 -19.47
C TYR A 189 5.26 12.77 -19.78
N MET A 190 4.52 11.76 -20.21
CA MET A 190 5.07 10.44 -20.57
C MET A 190 6.05 10.50 -21.73
N VAL A 191 5.76 11.30 -22.77
CA VAL A 191 6.66 11.51 -23.90
C VAL A 191 7.97 12.17 -23.44
N ASN A 192 7.87 13.21 -22.61
CA ASN A 192 9.03 13.93 -22.09
C ASN A 192 9.86 13.05 -21.14
N SER A 193 9.20 12.27 -20.29
CA SER A 193 9.87 11.35 -19.35
C SER A 193 10.64 10.24 -20.08
N ALA A 194 10.14 9.76 -21.22
CA ALA A 194 10.81 8.73 -22.02
C ALA A 194 12.15 9.20 -22.63
N GLN A 195 12.39 10.51 -22.65
CA GLN A 195 13.66 11.09 -23.14
C GLN A 195 14.69 11.34 -22.03
N GLN A 196 14.29 11.14 -20.77
CA GLN A 196 15.18 11.36 -19.63
C GLN A 196 16.02 10.12 -19.32
N GLU A 197 17.09 10.33 -18.53
CA GLU A 197 17.89 9.22 -17.99
C GLU A 197 17.00 8.25 -17.20
N ILE A 198 17.20 6.95 -17.41
CA ILE A 198 16.55 5.91 -16.62
C ILE A 198 17.22 5.87 -15.25
N ILE A 199 16.48 6.23 -14.21
CA ILE A 199 16.95 6.27 -12.80
C ILE A 199 16.28 5.26 -11.91
N ALA A 200 15.22 4.62 -12.40
CA ALA A 200 14.48 3.58 -11.69
C ALA A 200 13.84 2.61 -12.69
N THR A 201 13.58 1.40 -12.23
CA THR A 201 12.90 0.35 -13.00
C THR A 201 11.59 -0.02 -12.32
N GLN A 202 10.49 0.00 -13.06
CA GLN A 202 9.21 -0.52 -12.54
C GLN A 202 9.27 -2.04 -12.49
N THR A 203 9.13 -2.59 -11.30
CA THR A 203 9.26 -4.02 -11.03
C THR A 203 7.90 -4.72 -10.89
N SER A 204 6.85 -3.97 -10.53
CA SER A 204 5.50 -4.49 -10.38
C SER A 204 4.46 -3.41 -10.69
N TYR A 205 3.30 -3.83 -11.20
CA TYR A 205 2.13 -2.98 -11.38
C TYR A 205 0.86 -3.79 -11.24
N PHE A 206 0.03 -3.47 -10.26
CA PHE A 206 -1.19 -4.20 -9.98
C PHE A 206 -2.29 -3.28 -9.48
N THR A 207 -3.53 -3.77 -9.51
CA THR A 207 -4.68 -3.12 -8.90
C THR A 207 -5.15 -3.89 -7.68
N ALA A 208 -5.70 -3.18 -6.71
CA ALA A 208 -6.31 -3.75 -5.52
C ALA A 208 -7.52 -2.92 -5.08
N GLN A 209 -8.30 -3.48 -4.17
CA GLN A 209 -9.43 -2.78 -3.55
C GLN A 209 -9.57 -3.16 -2.10
N THR A 210 -10.00 -2.21 -1.28
CA THR A 210 -10.34 -2.45 0.12
C THR A 210 -11.56 -3.35 0.23
N ILE A 211 -11.45 -4.41 1.03
CA ILE A 211 -12.50 -5.40 1.29
C ILE A 211 -12.83 -5.54 2.79
N GLY A 212 -12.04 -4.92 3.68
CA GLY A 212 -12.25 -4.88 5.13
C GLY A 212 -11.40 -3.82 5.82
N GLN A 213 -11.85 -3.38 7.00
CA GLN A 213 -11.16 -2.45 7.90
C GLN A 213 -11.34 -2.89 9.34
#